data_1a92b393253e87bd5e6a4be2561e5662
#
_entry.id   1a92b393253e87bd5e6a4be2561e5662
#
_cell.length_a   1.000
_cell.length_b   1.000
_cell.length_c   1.000
_cell.angle_alpha   90.00
_cell.angle_beta   90.00
_cell.angle_gamma   90.00
#
_symmetry.space_group_name_H-M   'P 1'
#
loop_
_entity.id
_entity.type
_entity.pdbx_description
1 polymer ?
#
loop_
_entity_poly.entity_id
_entity_poly.type
_entity_poly.pdbx_seq_one_letter_code
_entity_poly.pdbx_strand_id
1 'polypeptide(L)'
;TNAMKLNDDSVASINVCGSYIYYVKNNFKQETIGTIFRGQLFGVYRCNLNGESLKALYDSLSGTIALSGNSLYYQHYSDTTPLAFHKVDIAGKKDTKISDTPYSPACVHNGTIYFSDPVGKHNILSYDTKTDKTSVLYDCNSYLADVENGYAYYIDLSKNYSLVRLNTSNKTLELLYGEKGNKVVNYNVYGNKIFFQVESTDGMTGLYRMNIDGTQIETIAIGNITNIHCTSKY
;
A
#
# COMPACT_ATOMS: atom_id res chain seq x y z
N THR A 1 22.99 15.03 3.95
CA THR A 1 21.57 15.40 3.93
C THR A 1 21.10 15.74 5.32
N ASN A 2 20.57 16.95 5.52
CA ASN A 2 20.00 17.34 6.81
C ASN A 2 18.59 16.74 6.90
N ALA A 3 18.46 15.58 7.54
CA ALA A 3 17.16 15.02 7.88
C ALA A 3 16.49 15.91 8.94
N MET A 4 15.25 16.30 8.71
CA MET A 4 14.44 17.07 9.67
C MET A 4 13.33 16.17 10.19
N LYS A 5 13.22 16.04 11.51
CA LYS A 5 12.11 15.37 12.17
C LYS A 5 10.86 16.26 12.09
N LEU A 6 9.77 15.76 11.53
CA LEU A 6 8.53 16.52 11.35
C LEU A 6 7.64 16.51 12.60
N ASN A 7 7.58 15.38 13.30
CA ASN A 7 6.84 15.23 14.56
C ASN A 7 7.33 14.01 15.35
N ASP A 8 6.75 13.76 16.52
CA ASP A 8 7.07 12.62 17.39
C ASP A 8 6.10 11.46 17.25
N ASP A 9 5.17 11.52 16.31
CA ASP A 9 4.19 10.48 16.11
C ASP A 9 4.83 9.19 15.55
N SER A 10 4.33 8.05 15.98
CA SER A 10 4.60 6.78 15.30
C SER A 10 3.65 6.65 14.12
N VAL A 11 4.19 6.59 12.93
CA VAL A 11 3.44 6.67 11.67
C VAL A 11 3.47 5.33 10.94
N ALA A 12 2.31 4.86 10.49
CA ALA A 12 2.16 3.58 9.80
C ALA A 12 2.02 3.71 8.28
N SER A 13 1.32 4.74 7.79
CA SER A 13 1.08 4.96 6.36
C SER A 13 1.14 6.44 6.05
N ILE A 14 1.76 6.81 4.94
CA ILE A 14 2.00 8.23 4.58
C ILE A 14 1.58 8.45 3.13
N ASN A 15 0.87 9.55 2.90
CA ASN A 15 0.59 10.10 1.58
C ASN A 15 0.91 11.61 1.58
N VAL A 16 1.57 12.09 0.55
CA VAL A 16 1.88 13.50 0.39
C VAL A 16 1.10 14.07 -0.78
N CYS A 17 0.39 15.16 -0.56
CA CYS A 17 -0.37 15.85 -1.60
C CYS A 17 -0.38 17.35 -1.39
N GLY A 18 0.10 18.10 -2.39
CA GLY A 18 0.21 19.55 -2.30
C GLY A 18 1.11 19.96 -1.13
N SER A 19 0.59 20.81 -0.25
CA SER A 19 1.29 21.32 0.93
C SER A 19 1.10 20.48 2.20
N TYR A 20 0.54 19.29 2.09
CA TYR A 20 0.15 18.48 3.24
C TYR A 20 0.69 17.06 3.17
N ILE A 21 0.94 16.52 4.37
CA ILE A 21 1.23 15.11 4.63
C ILE A 21 0.00 14.53 5.33
N TYR A 22 -0.53 13.44 4.79
CA TYR A 22 -1.61 12.65 5.36
C TYR A 22 -1.04 11.32 5.85
N TYR A 23 -1.36 10.93 7.06
CA TYR A 23 -0.78 9.73 7.65
C TYR A 23 -1.69 9.05 8.66
N VAL A 24 -1.44 7.78 8.88
CA VAL A 24 -2.06 7.00 9.95
C VAL A 24 -1.14 7.06 11.17
N LYS A 25 -1.66 7.58 12.27
CA LYS A 25 -0.95 7.70 13.54
C LYS A 25 -1.30 6.53 14.44
N ASN A 26 -0.27 5.88 14.96
CA ASN A 26 -0.41 4.95 16.07
C ASN A 26 -0.53 5.74 17.38
N ASN A 27 -1.64 5.56 18.08
CA ASN A 27 -1.88 6.26 19.36
C ASN A 27 -1.48 5.43 20.59
N PHE A 28 -0.80 4.29 20.37
CA PHE A 28 -0.27 3.39 21.41
C PHE A 28 -1.30 2.82 22.41
N LYS A 29 -2.59 3.00 22.16
CA LYS A 29 -3.63 2.37 22.95
C LYS A 29 -3.78 0.91 22.53
N GLN A 30 -3.97 0.05 23.51
CA GLN A 30 -4.30 -1.36 23.32
C GLN A 30 -5.70 -1.60 23.86
N GLU A 31 -6.53 -2.27 23.09
CA GLU A 31 -7.88 -2.64 23.51
C GLU A 31 -8.13 -4.12 23.22
N THR A 32 -8.92 -4.74 24.08
CA THR A 32 -9.43 -6.10 23.90
C THR A 32 -10.90 -6.00 23.53
N ILE A 33 -11.29 -6.57 22.42
CA ILE A 33 -12.67 -6.62 21.96
C ILE A 33 -13.12 -8.06 21.94
N GLY A 34 -13.99 -8.41 22.85
CA GLY A 34 -14.39 -9.81 23.07
C GLY A 34 -13.18 -10.69 23.36
N THR A 35 -12.96 -11.73 22.56
CA THR A 35 -11.78 -12.61 22.66
C THR A 35 -10.64 -12.19 21.73
N ILE A 36 -10.80 -11.10 20.96
CA ILE A 36 -9.82 -10.62 20.00
C ILE A 36 -9.01 -9.52 20.65
N PHE A 37 -7.71 -9.77 20.81
CA PHE A 37 -6.77 -8.73 21.20
C PHE A 37 -6.58 -7.79 20.01
N ARG A 38 -7.04 -6.55 20.13
CA ARG A 38 -6.71 -5.48 19.21
C ARG A 38 -5.46 -4.78 19.71
N GLY A 39 -4.46 -4.72 18.86
CA GLY A 39 -3.28 -3.91 19.10
C GLY A 39 -3.62 -2.42 19.15
N GLN A 40 -2.73 -1.62 18.71
CA GLN A 40 -2.76 -0.17 18.82
C GLN A 40 -3.88 0.45 17.96
N LEU A 41 -4.53 1.47 18.49
CA LEU A 41 -5.50 2.27 17.74
C LEU A 41 -4.78 3.22 16.79
N PHE A 42 -5.29 3.33 15.57
CA PHE A 42 -4.78 4.22 14.53
C PHE A 42 -5.82 5.28 14.19
N GLY A 43 -5.39 6.53 14.06
CA GLY A 43 -6.21 7.62 13.55
C GLY A 43 -5.62 8.15 12.24
N VAL A 44 -6.44 8.81 11.44
CA VAL A 44 -6.02 9.50 10.21
C VAL A 44 -5.76 10.96 10.50
N TYR A 45 -4.56 11.43 10.23
CA TYR A 45 -4.09 12.79 10.55
C TYR A 45 -3.53 13.49 9.32
N ARG A 46 -3.42 14.82 9.43
CA ARG A 46 -2.78 15.68 8.45
C ARG A 46 -1.88 16.69 9.15
N CYS A 47 -0.73 16.99 8.57
CA CYS A 47 0.11 18.15 8.92
C CYS A 47 0.64 18.84 7.65
N ASN A 48 1.25 20.01 7.79
CA ASN A 48 1.99 20.67 6.71
C ASN A 48 3.30 19.93 6.43
N LEU A 49 3.96 20.25 5.32
CA LEU A 49 5.26 19.64 4.93
C LEU A 49 6.39 19.89 5.94
N ASN A 50 6.26 20.88 6.81
CA ASN A 50 7.19 21.16 7.92
C ASN A 50 6.78 20.51 9.26
N GLY A 51 5.71 19.70 9.27
CA GLY A 51 5.21 19.01 10.46
C GLY A 51 4.25 19.82 11.33
N GLU A 52 4.02 21.09 11.02
CA GLU A 52 3.10 21.96 11.75
C GLU A 52 1.64 21.78 11.35
N SER A 53 0.74 22.47 12.05
CA SER A 53 -0.71 22.49 11.78
C SER A 53 -1.32 21.08 11.81
N LEU A 54 -0.94 20.29 12.81
CA LEU A 54 -1.45 18.95 13.04
C LEU A 54 -2.98 18.99 13.22
N LYS A 55 -3.67 18.14 12.45
CA LYS A 55 -5.11 17.98 12.52
C LYS A 55 -5.50 16.51 12.43
N ALA A 56 -6.33 16.07 13.37
CA ALA A 56 -7.04 14.81 13.22
C ALA A 56 -8.14 14.98 12.16
N LEU A 57 -8.15 14.12 11.16
CA LEU A 57 -9.21 14.04 10.16
C LEU A 57 -10.26 13.02 10.58
N TYR A 58 -9.80 11.89 11.10
CA TYR A 58 -10.64 10.85 11.62
C TYR A 58 -9.88 10.10 12.73
N ASP A 59 -10.42 10.11 13.94
CA ASP A 59 -9.80 9.48 15.11
C ASP A 59 -10.47 8.14 15.40
N SER A 60 -10.20 7.17 14.56
CA SER A 60 -10.68 5.82 14.68
C SER A 60 -9.63 4.84 14.16
N LEU A 61 -9.80 3.56 14.48
CA LEU A 61 -8.95 2.51 13.93
C LEU A 61 -8.98 2.54 12.41
N SER A 62 -7.80 2.69 11.82
CA SER A 62 -7.62 2.74 10.38
C SER A 62 -6.41 1.90 9.98
N GLY A 63 -6.51 1.18 8.88
CA GLY A 63 -5.38 0.50 8.25
C GLY A 63 -4.60 1.44 7.33
N THR A 64 -4.18 0.92 6.18
CA THR A 64 -3.54 1.73 5.13
C THR A 64 -4.52 2.74 4.56
N ILE A 65 -4.00 3.89 4.14
CA ILE A 65 -4.77 4.95 3.51
C ILE A 65 -4.31 5.15 2.07
N ALA A 66 -5.24 5.54 1.20
CA ALA A 66 -4.98 5.99 -0.15
C ALA A 66 -5.64 7.34 -0.39
N LEU A 67 -4.92 8.26 -1.02
CA LEU A 67 -5.42 9.58 -1.37
C LEU A 67 -5.78 9.63 -2.85
N SER A 68 -7.04 9.97 -3.15
CA SER A 68 -7.49 10.23 -4.52
C SER A 68 -8.38 11.47 -4.57
N GLY A 69 -7.97 12.47 -5.37
CA GLY A 69 -8.64 13.76 -5.41
C GLY A 69 -8.68 14.42 -4.03
N ASN A 70 -9.89 14.78 -3.58
CA ASN A 70 -10.12 15.41 -2.28
C ASN A 70 -10.62 14.40 -1.21
N SER A 71 -10.34 13.12 -1.37
CA SER A 71 -10.79 12.07 -0.45
C SER A 71 -9.66 11.12 -0.07
N LEU A 72 -9.65 10.75 1.19
CA LEU A 72 -8.85 9.66 1.74
C LEU A 72 -9.73 8.42 1.84
N TYR A 73 -9.24 7.31 1.35
CA TYR A 73 -9.87 6.00 1.37
C TYR A 73 -9.10 5.10 2.32
N TYR A 74 -9.79 4.35 3.16
CA TYR A 74 -9.15 3.58 4.22
C TYR A 74 -10.00 2.39 4.68
N GLN A 75 -9.34 1.41 5.28
CA GLN A 75 -10.00 0.34 5.99
C GLN A 75 -10.37 0.84 7.39
N HIS A 76 -11.66 0.88 7.67
CA HIS A 76 -12.21 1.30 8.96
C HIS A 76 -12.33 0.14 9.93
N TYR A 77 -11.95 0.37 11.17
CA TYR A 77 -12.13 -0.54 12.29
C TYR A 77 -13.03 0.10 13.35
N SER A 78 -13.98 -0.63 13.86
CA SER A 78 -14.87 -0.17 14.93
C SER A 78 -15.19 -1.31 15.87
N ASP A 79 -15.46 -0.96 17.12
CA ASP A 79 -15.85 -1.92 18.16
C ASP A 79 -17.30 -2.37 18.01
N THR A 80 -18.11 -1.54 17.37
CA THR A 80 -19.55 -1.73 17.22
C THR A 80 -20.00 -2.11 15.83
N THR A 81 -19.14 -1.95 14.82
CA THR A 81 -19.44 -2.28 13.44
C THR A 81 -18.38 -3.19 12.83
N PRO A 82 -18.75 -4.08 11.90
CA PRO A 82 -17.76 -4.86 11.15
C PRO A 82 -16.74 -3.97 10.45
N LEU A 83 -15.57 -4.56 10.17
CA LEU A 83 -14.58 -3.93 9.31
C LEU A 83 -15.22 -3.54 7.98
N ALA A 84 -14.88 -2.36 7.46
CA ALA A 84 -15.49 -1.83 6.24
C ALA A 84 -14.51 -0.94 5.48
N PHE A 85 -14.82 -0.66 4.22
CA PHE A 85 -14.08 0.30 3.41
C PHE A 85 -14.79 1.64 3.43
N HIS A 86 -14.07 2.67 3.80
CA HIS A 86 -14.57 4.03 4.01
C HIS A 86 -13.83 5.06 3.19
N LYS A 87 -14.46 6.23 3.01
CA LYS A 87 -13.82 7.46 2.53
C LYS A 87 -14.14 8.63 3.46
N VAL A 88 -13.19 9.53 3.62
CA VAL A 88 -13.34 10.80 4.30
C VAL A 88 -12.77 11.92 3.43
N ASP A 89 -13.42 13.11 3.43
CA ASP A 89 -12.84 14.26 2.74
C ASP A 89 -11.56 14.74 3.44
N ILE A 90 -10.66 15.38 2.70
CA ILE A 90 -9.38 15.88 3.24
C ILE A 90 -9.54 16.99 4.32
N ALA A 91 -10.74 17.51 4.50
CA ALA A 91 -11.09 18.42 5.59
C ALA A 91 -11.53 17.66 6.86
N GLY A 92 -11.77 16.36 6.77
CA GLY A 92 -12.20 15.50 7.88
C GLY A 92 -13.65 15.74 8.30
N LYS A 93 -14.52 16.19 7.40
CA LYS A 93 -15.89 16.58 7.74
C LYS A 93 -16.95 15.53 7.45
N LYS A 94 -16.67 14.63 6.53
CA LYS A 94 -17.65 13.64 6.08
C LYS A 94 -17.01 12.28 5.88
N ASP A 95 -17.20 11.40 6.86
CA ASP A 95 -16.90 9.99 6.70
C ASP A 95 -18.07 9.26 6.03
N THR A 96 -17.78 8.37 5.12
CA THR A 96 -18.80 7.61 4.36
C THR A 96 -18.33 6.17 4.16
N LYS A 97 -19.13 5.21 4.58
CA LYS A 97 -18.92 3.80 4.26
C LYS A 97 -19.18 3.56 2.76
N ILE A 98 -18.24 2.91 2.10
CA ILE A 98 -18.31 2.55 0.68
C ILE A 98 -18.71 1.09 0.51
N SER A 99 -18.14 0.20 1.32
CA SER A 99 -18.34 -1.24 1.20
C SER A 99 -18.25 -1.93 2.55
N ASP A 100 -19.01 -3.00 2.73
CA ASP A 100 -18.89 -3.91 3.88
C ASP A 100 -17.64 -4.81 3.77
N THR A 101 -17.02 -4.92 2.60
CA THR A 101 -15.76 -5.61 2.44
C THR A 101 -14.62 -4.70 2.89
N PRO A 102 -13.75 -5.15 3.81
CA PRO A 102 -12.70 -4.33 4.41
C PRO A 102 -11.47 -4.22 3.50
N TYR A 103 -11.62 -3.57 2.36
CA TYR A 103 -10.52 -3.37 1.43
C TYR A 103 -9.39 -2.54 2.04
N SER A 104 -8.17 -3.00 1.82
CA SER A 104 -6.95 -2.28 2.19
C SER A 104 -6.32 -1.68 0.93
N PRO A 105 -6.39 -0.34 0.74
CA PRO A 105 -5.83 0.30 -0.44
C PRO A 105 -4.33 0.00 -0.60
N ALA A 106 -3.91 -0.41 -1.78
CA ALA A 106 -2.49 -0.65 -2.10
C ALA A 106 -1.90 0.52 -2.89
N CYS A 107 -2.53 0.92 -3.99
CA CYS A 107 -2.07 2.06 -4.78
C CYS A 107 -3.23 2.84 -5.39
N VAL A 108 -2.94 4.04 -5.89
CA VAL A 108 -3.87 4.90 -6.62
C VAL A 108 -3.24 5.31 -7.95
N HIS A 109 -3.96 5.06 -9.04
CA HIS A 109 -3.55 5.51 -10.37
C HIS A 109 -4.75 6.07 -11.14
N ASN A 110 -4.64 7.31 -11.61
CA ASN A 110 -5.68 8.00 -12.41
C ASN A 110 -7.10 7.95 -11.81
N GLY A 111 -7.22 8.15 -10.49
CA GLY A 111 -8.51 8.14 -9.79
C GLY A 111 -9.10 6.74 -9.58
N THR A 112 -8.34 5.69 -9.84
CA THR A 112 -8.70 4.31 -9.51
C THR A 112 -7.83 3.83 -8.35
N ILE A 113 -8.43 3.20 -7.36
CA ILE A 113 -7.73 2.56 -6.23
C ILE A 113 -7.63 1.08 -6.54
N TYR A 114 -6.44 0.52 -6.34
CA TYR A 114 -6.18 -0.90 -6.52
C TYR A 114 -5.85 -1.56 -5.19
N PHE A 115 -6.28 -2.80 -5.02
CA PHE A 115 -6.06 -3.59 -3.81
C PHE A 115 -6.16 -5.09 -4.13
N SER A 116 -5.59 -5.92 -3.26
CA SER A 116 -5.81 -7.36 -3.27
C SER A 116 -7.08 -7.69 -2.50
N ASP A 117 -7.89 -8.62 -3.02
CA ASP A 117 -9.10 -9.08 -2.36
C ASP A 117 -8.75 -9.73 -1.00
N PRO A 118 -9.22 -9.19 0.14
CA PRO A 118 -8.85 -9.72 1.45
C PRO A 118 -9.64 -10.98 1.84
N VAL A 119 -10.70 -11.30 1.12
CA VAL A 119 -11.66 -12.35 1.50
C VAL A 119 -11.59 -13.58 0.59
N GLY A 120 -11.18 -13.41 -0.67
CA GLY A 120 -11.15 -14.47 -1.66
C GLY A 120 -9.76 -15.01 -1.96
N LYS A 121 -9.45 -15.14 -3.24
CA LYS A 121 -8.18 -15.67 -3.75
C LYS A 121 -7.06 -14.62 -3.83
N HIS A 122 -7.22 -13.45 -3.22
CA HIS A 122 -6.33 -12.30 -3.39
C HIS A 122 -6.25 -11.80 -4.83
N ASN A 123 -7.38 -11.79 -5.53
CA ASN A 123 -7.52 -11.18 -6.84
C ASN A 123 -7.13 -9.70 -6.80
N ILE A 124 -6.62 -9.17 -7.89
CA ILE A 124 -6.44 -7.72 -8.02
C ILE A 124 -7.80 -7.10 -8.34
N LEU A 125 -8.25 -6.22 -7.46
CA LEU A 125 -9.48 -5.46 -7.60
C LEU A 125 -9.16 -3.99 -7.91
N SER A 126 -10.08 -3.34 -8.60
CA SER A 126 -10.06 -1.90 -8.87
C SER A 126 -11.34 -1.25 -8.39
N TYR A 127 -11.22 -0.09 -7.76
CA TYR A 127 -12.33 0.76 -7.37
C TYR A 127 -12.20 2.12 -8.07
N ASP A 128 -13.17 2.45 -8.89
CA ASP A 128 -13.27 3.74 -9.57
C ASP A 128 -13.89 4.78 -8.64
N THR A 129 -13.11 5.81 -8.27
CA THR A 129 -13.53 6.84 -7.31
C THR A 129 -14.58 7.81 -7.85
N LYS A 130 -14.84 7.79 -9.16
CA LYS A 130 -15.87 8.65 -9.80
C LYS A 130 -17.22 7.96 -9.86
N THR A 131 -17.23 6.65 -10.10
CA THR A 131 -18.45 5.87 -10.27
C THR A 131 -18.82 5.05 -9.04
N ASP A 132 -17.97 5.03 -8.03
CA ASP A 132 -18.08 4.22 -6.80
C ASP A 132 -18.25 2.71 -7.09
N LYS A 133 -17.61 2.20 -8.16
CA LYS A 133 -17.72 0.80 -8.58
C LYS A 133 -16.43 0.03 -8.34
N THR A 134 -16.58 -1.16 -7.77
CA THR A 134 -15.51 -2.16 -7.66
C THR A 134 -15.63 -3.19 -8.79
N SER A 135 -14.48 -3.58 -9.35
CA SER A 135 -14.38 -4.59 -10.40
C SER A 135 -13.16 -5.48 -10.18
N VAL A 136 -13.24 -6.74 -10.60
CA VAL A 136 -12.08 -7.62 -10.67
C VAL A 136 -11.24 -7.23 -11.87
N LEU A 137 -10.01 -6.81 -11.63
CA LEU A 137 -9.05 -6.52 -12.69
C LEU A 137 -8.42 -7.81 -13.22
N TYR A 138 -8.05 -8.70 -12.31
CA TYR A 138 -7.43 -9.98 -12.67
C TYR A 138 -7.60 -11.03 -11.57
N ASP A 139 -7.93 -12.27 -11.99
CA ASP A 139 -8.04 -13.44 -11.09
C ASP A 139 -6.64 -14.04 -10.87
N CYS A 140 -6.10 -13.87 -9.69
CA CYS A 140 -4.76 -14.31 -9.31
C CYS A 140 -4.66 -14.46 -7.78
N ASN A 141 -3.46 -14.76 -7.29
CA ASN A 141 -3.15 -14.75 -5.86
C ASN A 141 -2.06 -13.68 -5.60
N SER A 142 -2.49 -12.42 -5.56
CA SER A 142 -1.60 -11.26 -5.52
C SER A 142 -1.29 -10.78 -4.10
N TYR A 143 -0.10 -10.22 -3.95
CA TYR A 143 0.31 -9.45 -2.78
C TYR A 143 1.01 -8.16 -3.24
N LEU A 144 0.76 -7.03 -2.57
CA LEU A 144 1.31 -5.72 -2.89
C LEU A 144 1.07 -5.29 -4.36
N ALA A 145 -0.19 -5.37 -4.83
CA ALA A 145 -0.51 -4.95 -6.19
C ALA A 145 -0.28 -3.44 -6.40
N ASP A 146 0.46 -3.08 -7.44
CA ASP A 146 0.67 -1.71 -7.91
C ASP A 146 0.31 -1.61 -9.39
N VAL A 147 -0.24 -0.48 -9.82
CA VAL A 147 -0.64 -0.29 -11.22
C VAL A 147 -0.06 1.00 -11.78
N GLU A 148 0.79 0.87 -12.78
CA GLU A 148 1.44 2.00 -13.44
C GLU A 148 1.62 1.75 -14.94
N ASN A 149 1.41 2.78 -15.74
CA ASN A 149 1.67 2.77 -17.20
C ASN A 149 1.05 1.60 -17.96
N GLY A 150 -0.17 1.19 -17.58
CA GLY A 150 -0.90 0.11 -18.25
C GLY A 150 -0.50 -1.31 -17.81
N TYR A 151 0.32 -1.43 -16.78
CA TYR A 151 0.71 -2.70 -16.17
C TYR A 151 0.33 -2.76 -14.70
N ALA A 152 -0.13 -3.92 -14.26
CA ALA A 152 -0.25 -4.26 -12.84
C ALA A 152 0.97 -5.11 -12.44
N TYR A 153 1.70 -4.65 -11.44
CA TYR A 153 2.83 -5.35 -10.83
C TYR A 153 2.34 -6.00 -9.55
N TYR A 154 2.78 -7.19 -9.23
CA TYR A 154 2.45 -7.84 -7.97
C TYR A 154 3.38 -9.01 -7.66
N ILE A 155 3.40 -9.40 -6.39
CA ILE A 155 4.04 -10.64 -5.95
C ILE A 155 3.00 -11.75 -6.08
N ASP A 156 3.30 -12.76 -6.90
CA ASP A 156 2.42 -13.91 -7.13
C ASP A 156 2.69 -14.99 -6.07
N LEU A 157 1.77 -15.10 -5.10
CA LEU A 157 1.90 -16.06 -4.00
C LEU A 157 1.80 -17.52 -4.48
N SER A 158 1.11 -17.75 -5.60
CA SER A 158 0.98 -19.10 -6.18
C SER A 158 2.24 -19.54 -6.92
N LYS A 159 3.14 -18.62 -7.27
CA LYS A 159 4.41 -18.85 -7.97
C LYS A 159 5.63 -18.60 -7.09
N ASN A 160 5.60 -19.13 -5.88
CA ASN A 160 6.70 -19.00 -4.92
C ASN A 160 7.14 -17.54 -4.67
N TYR A 161 6.19 -16.65 -4.50
CA TYR A 161 6.45 -15.22 -4.27
C TYR A 161 7.28 -14.56 -5.38
N SER A 162 7.03 -14.95 -6.61
CA SER A 162 7.66 -14.34 -7.78
C SER A 162 7.11 -12.94 -8.05
N LEU A 163 7.95 -12.03 -8.52
CA LEU A 163 7.53 -10.72 -9.01
C LEU A 163 7.11 -10.83 -10.47
N VAL A 164 5.89 -10.41 -10.76
CA VAL A 164 5.28 -10.49 -12.08
C VAL A 164 4.70 -9.15 -12.50
N ARG A 165 4.51 -8.95 -13.81
CA ARG A 165 3.69 -7.87 -14.33
C ARG A 165 2.62 -8.40 -15.27
N LEU A 166 1.45 -7.79 -15.21
CA LEU A 166 0.30 -8.05 -16.05
C LEU A 166 0.00 -6.84 -16.92
N ASN A 167 -0.06 -7.00 -18.22
CA ASN A 167 -0.63 -5.97 -19.08
C ASN A 167 -2.14 -5.86 -18.81
N THR A 168 -2.61 -4.68 -18.38
CA THR A 168 -4.00 -4.50 -17.95
C THR A 168 -5.00 -4.57 -19.09
N SER A 169 -4.56 -4.35 -20.34
CA SER A 169 -5.42 -4.35 -21.53
C SER A 169 -5.59 -5.75 -22.11
N ASN A 170 -4.48 -6.42 -22.46
CA ASN A 170 -4.53 -7.74 -23.12
C ASN A 170 -4.39 -8.93 -22.17
N LYS A 171 -4.18 -8.67 -20.88
CA LYS A 171 -4.02 -9.68 -19.81
C LYS A 171 -2.83 -10.62 -19.98
N THR A 172 -1.81 -10.21 -20.74
CA THR A 172 -0.56 -10.96 -20.82
C THR A 172 0.22 -10.83 -19.53
N LEU A 173 0.58 -11.97 -18.94
CA LEU A 173 1.38 -12.08 -17.72
C LEU A 173 2.83 -12.38 -18.05
N GLU A 174 3.74 -11.59 -17.46
CA GLU A 174 5.18 -11.75 -17.62
C GLU A 174 5.87 -11.97 -16.26
N LEU A 175 6.77 -12.92 -16.19
CA LEU A 175 7.63 -13.14 -15.04
C LEU A 175 8.80 -12.16 -15.10
N LEU A 176 8.93 -11.32 -14.06
CA LEU A 176 10.05 -10.37 -13.94
C LEU A 176 11.20 -10.94 -13.10
N TYR A 177 10.86 -11.57 -11.97
CA TYR A 177 11.82 -12.25 -11.11
C TYR A 177 11.16 -13.43 -10.40
N GLY A 178 11.85 -14.58 -10.41
CA GLY A 178 11.43 -15.78 -9.70
C GLY A 178 12.54 -16.84 -9.72
N GLU A 179 13.15 -17.07 -8.58
CA GLU A 179 14.18 -18.09 -8.37
C GLU A 179 13.73 -19.12 -7.34
N LYS A 180 14.08 -20.37 -7.56
CA LYS A 180 13.76 -21.44 -6.62
C LYS A 180 14.45 -21.16 -5.26
N GLY A 181 13.63 -21.10 -4.21
CA GLY A 181 14.09 -20.89 -2.85
C GLY A 181 14.18 -19.42 -2.44
N ASN A 182 14.10 -18.48 -3.36
CA ASN A 182 14.09 -17.05 -3.10
C ASN A 182 12.66 -16.50 -3.21
N LYS A 183 12.30 -15.57 -2.33
CA LYS A 183 10.98 -14.95 -2.29
C LYS A 183 11.12 -13.43 -2.43
N VAL A 184 10.40 -12.84 -3.33
CA VAL A 184 10.23 -11.38 -3.32
C VAL A 184 9.28 -11.03 -2.17
N VAL A 185 9.73 -10.17 -1.27
CA VAL A 185 8.95 -9.78 -0.07
C VAL A 185 8.47 -8.33 -0.12
N ASN A 186 9.11 -7.51 -0.94
CA ASN A 186 8.72 -6.12 -1.17
C ASN A 186 9.25 -5.63 -2.53
N TYR A 187 8.60 -4.64 -3.10
CA TYR A 187 9.07 -3.96 -4.31
C TYR A 187 8.50 -2.55 -4.42
N ASN A 188 9.11 -1.75 -5.29
CA ASN A 188 8.65 -0.41 -5.63
C ASN A 188 8.96 -0.15 -7.11
N VAL A 189 7.97 0.32 -7.85
CA VAL A 189 8.13 0.72 -9.25
C VAL A 189 8.41 2.22 -9.30
N TYR A 190 9.48 2.63 -9.97
CA TYR A 190 9.84 4.03 -10.12
C TYR A 190 10.42 4.32 -11.50
N GLY A 191 9.70 5.08 -12.31
CA GLY A 191 10.08 5.40 -13.67
C GLY A 191 10.23 4.13 -14.52
N ASN A 192 11.43 3.89 -15.05
CA ASN A 192 11.74 2.70 -15.84
C ASN A 192 12.49 1.60 -15.05
N LYS A 193 12.45 1.67 -13.72
CA LYS A 193 13.13 0.73 -12.82
C LYS A 193 12.16 0.13 -11.80
N ILE A 194 12.49 -1.08 -11.39
CA ILE A 194 11.88 -1.75 -10.25
C ILE A 194 12.98 -2.01 -9.22
N PHE A 195 12.74 -1.58 -8.00
CA PHE A 195 13.56 -1.91 -6.83
C PHE A 195 12.82 -2.98 -6.05
N PHE A 196 13.49 -4.06 -5.68
CA PHE A 196 12.82 -5.16 -5.01
C PHE A 196 13.72 -5.84 -3.98
N GLN A 197 13.09 -6.34 -2.94
CA GLN A 197 13.74 -7.05 -1.86
C GLN A 197 13.46 -8.54 -2.00
N VAL A 198 14.51 -9.32 -1.90
CA VAL A 198 14.45 -10.79 -1.95
C VAL A 198 14.93 -11.36 -0.62
N GLU A 199 14.15 -12.29 -0.09
CA GLU A 199 14.54 -13.15 1.02
C GLU A 199 14.96 -14.51 0.46
N SER A 200 16.18 -14.94 0.78
CA SER A 200 16.71 -16.24 0.40
C SER A 200 16.39 -17.32 1.44
N THR A 201 16.60 -18.57 1.09
CA THR A 201 16.30 -19.73 1.95
C THR A 201 17.06 -19.76 3.28
N ASP A 202 18.19 -19.10 3.38
CA ASP A 202 18.97 -18.94 4.60
C ASP A 202 18.53 -17.76 5.47
N GLY A 203 17.43 -17.06 5.07
CA GLY A 203 16.88 -15.91 5.78
C GLY A 203 17.62 -14.61 5.52
N MET A 204 18.63 -14.59 4.66
CA MET A 204 19.30 -13.34 4.27
C MET A 204 18.43 -12.56 3.29
N THR A 205 18.48 -11.23 3.42
CA THR A 205 17.76 -10.33 2.51
C THR A 205 18.72 -9.57 1.61
N GLY A 206 18.28 -9.29 0.39
CA GLY A 206 19.00 -8.48 -0.57
C GLY A 206 18.10 -7.45 -1.22
N LEU A 207 18.64 -6.27 -1.49
CA LEU A 207 18.02 -5.23 -2.30
C LEU A 207 18.58 -5.27 -3.70
N TYR A 208 17.70 -5.35 -4.66
CA TYR A 208 18.01 -5.45 -6.08
C TYR A 208 17.32 -4.34 -6.87
N ARG A 209 17.85 -4.07 -8.05
CA ARG A 209 17.24 -3.20 -9.04
C ARG A 209 17.23 -3.90 -10.40
N MET A 210 16.18 -3.67 -11.20
CA MET A 210 16.09 -4.12 -12.59
C MET A 210 15.37 -3.08 -13.45
N ASN A 211 15.41 -3.27 -14.76
CA ASN A 211 14.53 -2.53 -15.65
C ASN A 211 13.07 -2.97 -15.45
N ILE A 212 12.15 -2.11 -15.86
CA ILE A 212 10.70 -2.37 -15.76
C ILE A 212 10.24 -3.61 -16.56
N ASP A 213 11.05 -4.06 -17.52
CA ASP A 213 10.83 -5.27 -18.32
C ASP A 213 11.48 -6.54 -17.75
N GLY A 214 12.07 -6.47 -16.55
CA GLY A 214 12.74 -7.57 -15.89
C GLY A 214 14.21 -7.80 -16.31
N THR A 215 14.74 -6.96 -17.20
CA THR A 215 16.14 -7.06 -17.65
C THR A 215 17.10 -6.29 -16.73
N GLN A 216 18.41 -6.55 -16.85
CA GLN A 216 19.49 -5.87 -16.14
C GLN A 216 19.30 -5.88 -14.61
N ILE A 217 19.20 -7.07 -14.03
CA ILE A 217 19.12 -7.25 -12.59
C ILE A 217 20.49 -6.95 -11.97
N GLU A 218 20.52 -6.06 -11.00
CA GLU A 218 21.70 -5.62 -10.27
C GLU A 218 21.46 -5.71 -8.76
N THR A 219 22.43 -6.22 -8.01
CA THR A 219 22.42 -6.19 -6.56
C THR A 219 22.85 -4.80 -6.07
N ILE A 220 22.03 -4.16 -5.24
CA ILE A 220 22.35 -2.87 -4.61
C ILE A 220 22.99 -3.10 -3.25
N ALA A 221 22.40 -3.96 -2.42
CA ALA A 221 22.90 -4.24 -1.07
C ALA A 221 22.45 -5.64 -0.62
N ILE A 222 23.25 -6.25 0.23
CA ILE A 222 22.92 -7.48 0.95
C ILE A 222 22.94 -7.17 2.45
N GLY A 223 21.93 -7.62 3.17
CA GLY A 223 21.82 -7.41 4.61
C GLY A 223 20.36 -7.35 5.07
N ASN A 224 20.14 -6.99 6.31
CA ASN A 224 18.82 -6.86 6.87
C ASN A 224 18.17 -5.53 6.42
N ILE A 225 17.38 -5.59 5.34
CA ILE A 225 16.77 -4.43 4.69
C ILE A 225 15.27 -4.51 4.94
N THR A 226 14.68 -3.41 5.40
CA THR A 226 13.24 -3.28 5.61
C THR A 226 12.75 -2.04 4.89
N ASN A 227 11.62 -2.15 4.18
CA ASN A 227 10.94 -1.09 3.44
C ASN A 227 11.79 -0.45 2.32
N ILE A 228 11.18 -0.35 1.15
CA ILE A 228 11.77 0.31 -0.02
C ILE A 228 10.95 1.55 -0.33
N HIS A 229 11.61 2.71 -0.39
CA HIS A 229 10.99 3.94 -0.86
C HIS A 229 11.86 4.57 -1.94
N CYS A 230 11.26 4.87 -3.08
CA CYS A 230 11.94 5.54 -4.20
C CYS A 230 11.51 7.00 -4.27
N THR A 231 12.47 7.89 -4.47
CA THR A 231 12.23 9.31 -4.65
C THR A 231 12.98 9.84 -5.87
N SER A 232 12.52 10.95 -6.44
CA SER A 232 13.15 11.60 -7.60
C SER A 232 14.52 12.23 -7.33
N LYS A 233 14.94 12.30 -6.07
CA LYS A 233 16.16 13.02 -5.66
C LYS A 233 17.23 12.15 -5.02
N TYR A 234 16.95 10.90 -4.68
CA TYR A 234 17.89 10.04 -3.95
C TYR A 234 17.73 8.58 -4.38
#